data_f17af90a56ef358c44cb8ce9b40b59b4
#
_entry.id   f17af90a56ef358c44cb8ce9b40b59b4
#
_cell.length_a   1.000
_cell.length_b   1.000
_cell.length_c   1.000
_cell.angle_alpha   90.00
_cell.angle_beta   90.00
_cell.angle_gamma   90.00
#
_symmetry.space_group_name_H-M   'P 1'
#
loop_
_entity.id
_entity.type
_entity.pdbx_description
1 polymer ?
#
loop_
_entity_poly.entity_id
_entity_poly.type
_entity_poly.pdbx_seq_one_letter_code
_entity_poly.pdbx_strand_id
1 'polypeptide(L)'
;MAGSKALGHADESGFEFAQEMLAGDVTAAINFDRIQWHPERGYMIFEYLRCGEDQPHVTPLTSHPKYYWDKNKRKFLALWRVAQALNATLYLVNYAAKGEKHEDEILAIKVLGMDETGITREEDKKFDRAGFSRWFRDLNRACLGEE
;
A
#
# COMPACT_ATOMS: atom_id res chain seq x y z
N MET A 1 -22.91 11.70 -8.31
CA MET A 1 -21.62 12.34 -8.12
C MET A 1 -20.67 11.99 -9.25
N ALA A 2 -19.96 12.98 -9.74
CA ALA A 2 -18.93 12.69 -10.73
C ALA A 2 -17.86 11.82 -10.09
N GLY A 3 -17.66 10.66 -10.65
CA GLY A 3 -16.66 9.76 -10.14
C GLY A 3 -15.24 10.18 -10.51
N SER A 4 -14.29 9.57 -9.87
CA SER A 4 -12.90 9.66 -10.27
C SER A 4 -12.72 8.99 -11.63
N LYS A 5 -11.61 9.26 -12.28
CA LYS A 5 -11.25 8.55 -13.51
C LYS A 5 -11.22 7.05 -13.26
N ALA A 6 -11.69 6.29 -14.23
CA ALA A 6 -11.60 4.85 -14.16
C ALA A 6 -10.13 4.42 -14.11
N LEU A 7 -9.84 3.39 -13.32
CA LEU A 7 -8.53 2.77 -13.34
C LEU A 7 -8.42 1.92 -14.60
N GLY A 8 -7.36 2.02 -15.32
CA GLY A 8 -7.14 1.28 -16.56
C GLY A 8 -6.22 2.02 -17.48
N HIS A 9 -5.85 3.24 -17.08
CA HIS A 9 -4.95 4.07 -17.85
C HIS A 9 -3.99 4.77 -16.89
N ALA A 10 -2.71 4.49 -17.05
CA ALA A 10 -1.66 5.13 -16.25
C ALA A 10 -1.15 6.36 -17.01
N ASP A 11 -1.17 7.51 -16.35
CA ASP A 11 -0.60 8.74 -16.88
C ASP A 11 0.64 9.06 -16.05
N GLU A 12 1.80 8.83 -16.64
CA GLU A 12 3.09 9.05 -15.99
C GLU A 12 3.73 10.37 -16.40
N SER A 13 3.02 11.20 -17.16
CA SER A 13 3.60 12.45 -17.67
C SER A 13 4.05 13.38 -16.56
N GLY A 14 3.29 13.47 -15.46
CA GLY A 14 3.67 14.28 -14.31
C GLY A 14 4.93 13.78 -13.62
N PHE A 15 5.06 12.47 -13.49
CA PHE A 15 6.27 11.86 -12.95
C PHE A 15 7.48 12.15 -13.82
N GLU A 16 7.34 12.02 -15.13
CA GLU A 16 8.41 12.32 -16.08
C GLU A 16 8.79 13.79 -16.04
N PHE A 17 7.80 14.69 -15.94
CA PHE A 17 8.05 16.11 -15.81
C PHE A 17 8.87 16.42 -14.55
N ALA A 18 8.49 15.84 -13.42
CA ALA A 18 9.23 16.03 -12.17
C ALA A 18 10.67 15.51 -12.27
N GLN A 19 10.87 14.37 -12.93
CA GLN A 19 12.22 13.84 -13.15
C GLN A 19 13.05 14.82 -13.99
N GLU A 20 12.46 15.36 -15.04
CA GLU A 20 13.14 16.34 -15.88
C GLU A 20 13.54 17.59 -15.07
N MET A 21 12.62 18.08 -14.24
CA MET A 21 12.85 19.28 -13.44
C MET A 21 13.88 19.08 -12.34
N LEU A 22 13.98 17.85 -11.80
CA LEU A 22 15.01 17.52 -10.80
C LEU A 22 16.40 17.42 -11.41
N ALA A 23 16.48 17.20 -12.71
CA ALA A 23 17.75 17.20 -13.46
C ALA A 23 18.83 16.29 -12.84
N GLY A 24 18.41 15.13 -12.29
CA GLY A 24 19.31 14.18 -11.66
C GLY A 24 19.41 14.28 -10.15
N ASP A 25 18.81 15.30 -9.55
CA ASP A 25 18.82 15.42 -8.08
C ASP A 25 17.93 14.33 -7.44
N VAL A 26 18.28 13.97 -6.21
CA VAL A 26 17.50 13.02 -5.44
C VAL A 26 16.17 13.64 -5.05
N THR A 27 15.08 12.92 -5.29
CA THR A 27 13.75 13.43 -4.97
C THR A 27 13.48 13.39 -3.46
N ALA A 28 12.77 14.40 -2.98
CA ALA A 28 12.22 14.43 -1.64
C ALA A 28 10.80 13.86 -1.59
N ALA A 29 10.25 13.47 -2.74
CA ALA A 29 8.87 13.00 -2.81
C ALA A 29 8.70 11.67 -2.09
N ILE A 30 7.54 11.54 -1.45
CA ILE A 30 7.11 10.29 -0.80
C ILE A 30 6.06 9.69 -1.72
N ASN A 31 6.30 8.46 -2.15
CA ASN A 31 5.35 7.74 -2.99
C ASN A 31 4.51 6.81 -2.12
N PHE A 32 3.22 6.85 -2.34
CA PHE A 32 2.30 5.84 -1.82
C PHE A 32 1.34 5.46 -2.95
N ASP A 33 0.83 4.23 -2.87
CA ASP A 33 0.11 3.68 -4.02
C ASP A 33 -1.35 4.10 -4.08
N ARG A 34 -1.96 4.33 -2.92
CA ARG A 34 -3.37 4.70 -2.89
C ARG A 34 -3.70 5.45 -1.61
N ILE A 35 -4.48 6.51 -1.73
CA ILE A 35 -5.10 7.19 -0.59
C ILE A 35 -6.59 7.38 -0.91
N GLN A 36 -7.44 7.14 0.08
CA GLN A 36 -8.87 7.35 -0.05
C GLN A 36 -9.44 7.82 1.28
N TRP A 37 -10.55 8.52 1.24
CA TRP A 37 -11.18 9.05 2.43
C TRP A 37 -12.46 8.28 2.74
N HIS A 38 -12.53 7.75 3.96
CA HIS A 38 -13.70 7.03 4.43
C HIS A 38 -14.52 7.98 5.31
N PRO A 39 -15.84 8.12 5.08
CA PRO A 39 -16.65 9.11 5.82
C PRO A 39 -16.63 8.93 7.34
N GLU A 40 -16.44 7.72 7.83
CA GLU A 40 -16.41 7.44 9.28
C GLU A 40 -15.02 7.20 9.82
N ARG A 41 -14.09 6.74 8.98
CA ARG A 41 -12.77 6.28 9.42
C ARG A 41 -11.64 7.24 9.05
N GLY A 42 -11.92 8.27 8.26
CA GLY A 42 -10.90 9.21 7.78
C GLY A 42 -10.07 8.66 6.65
N TYR A 43 -8.90 9.23 6.45
CA TYR A 43 -8.02 8.80 5.36
C TYR A 43 -7.48 7.40 5.59
N MET A 44 -7.36 6.67 4.49
CA MET A 44 -6.77 5.33 4.46
C MET A 44 -5.70 5.32 3.38
N ILE A 45 -4.50 4.89 3.73
CA ILE A 45 -3.36 4.83 2.82
C ILE A 45 -3.01 3.36 2.62
N PHE A 46 -2.82 2.96 1.36
CA PHE A 46 -2.40 1.61 1.00
C PHE A 46 -1.07 1.66 0.29
N GLU A 47 -0.17 0.82 0.72
CA GLU A 47 1.09 0.55 0.03
C GLU A 47 1.12 -0.92 -0.35
N TYR A 48 1.28 -1.22 -1.64
CA TYR A 48 1.26 -2.59 -2.13
C TYR A 48 2.69 -3.10 -2.26
N LEU A 49 2.95 -4.25 -1.65
CA LEU A 49 4.28 -4.85 -1.60
C LEU A 49 4.23 -6.17 -2.37
N ARG A 50 4.78 -6.16 -3.57
CA ARG A 50 4.77 -7.34 -4.43
C ARG A 50 5.83 -8.34 -4.01
N CYS A 51 5.43 -9.62 -3.92
CA CYS A 51 6.33 -10.75 -3.75
C CYS A 51 6.56 -11.40 -5.09
N GLY A 52 7.77 -11.35 -5.60
CA GLY A 52 8.12 -12.01 -6.86
C GLY A 52 8.35 -13.49 -6.69
N GLU A 53 8.30 -14.23 -7.78
CA GLU A 53 8.51 -15.68 -7.79
C GLU A 53 9.97 -16.09 -7.79
N ASP A 54 10.87 -15.13 -7.91
CA ASP A 54 12.32 -15.37 -7.98
C ASP A 54 12.93 -15.86 -6.66
N GLN A 55 12.17 -15.77 -5.57
CA GLN A 55 12.59 -16.27 -4.26
C GLN A 55 11.66 -17.40 -3.84
N PRO A 56 12.08 -18.67 -3.97
CA PRO A 56 11.17 -19.81 -3.82
C PRO A 56 10.57 -19.99 -2.43
N HIS A 57 11.17 -19.38 -1.41
CA HIS A 57 10.67 -19.49 -0.03
C HIS A 57 9.90 -18.24 0.43
N VAL A 58 9.71 -17.28 -0.45
CA VAL A 58 9.05 -16.02 -0.11
C VAL A 58 7.66 -15.99 -0.74
N THR A 59 6.64 -15.91 0.09
CA THR A 59 5.25 -15.78 -0.36
C THR A 59 4.66 -14.53 0.29
N PRO A 60 3.51 -14.02 -0.19
CA PRO A 60 2.86 -12.90 0.48
C PRO A 60 2.60 -13.12 1.97
N LEU A 61 2.37 -14.36 2.38
CA LEU A 61 2.12 -14.67 3.80
C LEU A 61 3.39 -14.77 4.64
N THR A 62 4.56 -14.94 4.01
CA THR A 62 5.83 -15.10 4.72
C THR A 62 6.77 -13.91 4.55
N SER A 63 6.39 -12.90 3.77
CA SER A 63 7.23 -11.75 3.45
C SER A 63 6.87 -10.53 4.29
N HIS A 64 6.91 -10.68 5.61
CA HIS A 64 6.63 -9.56 6.49
C HIS A 64 7.72 -8.49 6.38
N PRO A 65 7.38 -7.19 6.42
CA PRO A 65 8.38 -6.11 6.33
C PRO A 65 9.52 -6.21 7.34
N LYS A 66 9.32 -6.90 8.48
CA LYS A 66 10.39 -7.07 9.47
C LYS A 66 11.64 -7.77 8.90
N TYR A 67 11.46 -8.60 7.85
CA TYR A 67 12.58 -9.33 7.26
C TYR A 67 13.44 -8.48 6.34
N TYR A 68 12.94 -7.33 5.89
CA TYR A 68 13.71 -6.41 5.06
C TYR A 68 13.58 -4.97 5.54
N TRP A 69 13.40 -4.82 6.84
CA TRP A 69 13.18 -3.51 7.47
C TRP A 69 14.31 -2.53 7.19
N ASP A 70 15.55 -2.93 7.44
CA ASP A 70 16.69 -2.03 7.32
C ASP A 70 16.85 -1.47 5.92
N LYS A 71 16.52 -2.26 4.91
CA LYS A 71 16.63 -1.87 3.52
C LYS A 71 15.56 -0.85 3.11
N ASN A 72 14.38 -0.90 3.74
CA ASN A 72 13.24 -0.08 3.38
C ASN A 72 12.76 0.83 4.51
N LYS A 73 13.52 0.92 5.58
CA LYS A 73 13.18 1.67 6.78
C LYS A 73 12.78 3.11 6.47
N ARG A 74 13.54 3.79 5.64
CA ARG A 74 13.31 5.19 5.30
C ARG A 74 11.94 5.38 4.64
N LYS A 75 11.59 4.49 3.72
CA LYS A 75 10.32 4.51 3.03
C LYS A 75 9.15 4.29 4.00
N PHE A 76 9.26 3.26 4.83
CA PHE A 76 8.18 2.94 5.77
C PHE A 76 7.98 4.04 6.81
N LEU A 77 9.07 4.60 7.34
CA LEU A 77 8.95 5.71 8.29
C LEU A 77 8.35 6.96 7.65
N ALA A 78 8.67 7.23 6.38
CA ALA A 78 8.08 8.35 5.66
C ALA A 78 6.56 8.16 5.48
N LEU A 79 6.13 6.94 5.10
CA LEU A 79 4.71 6.61 4.99
C LEU A 79 3.99 6.75 6.33
N TRP A 80 4.63 6.28 7.39
CA TRP A 80 4.06 6.37 8.74
C TRP A 80 3.91 7.83 9.18
N ARG A 81 4.89 8.67 8.87
CA ARG A 81 4.82 10.10 9.17
C ARG A 81 3.63 10.77 8.48
N VAL A 82 3.41 10.45 7.21
CA VAL A 82 2.24 10.95 6.48
C VAL A 82 0.95 10.45 7.12
N ALA A 83 0.88 9.16 7.44
CA ALA A 83 -0.30 8.59 8.06
C ALA A 83 -0.61 9.28 9.39
N GLN A 84 0.40 9.53 10.20
CA GLN A 84 0.22 10.24 11.46
C GLN A 84 -0.26 11.67 11.25
N ALA A 85 0.35 12.39 10.34
CA ALA A 85 -0.02 13.78 10.07
C ALA A 85 -1.46 13.92 9.58
N LEU A 86 -1.96 12.95 8.82
CA LEU A 86 -3.33 12.94 8.30
C LEU A 86 -4.31 12.21 9.21
N ASN A 87 -3.85 11.67 10.33
CA ASN A 87 -4.63 10.77 11.18
C ASN A 87 -5.23 9.64 10.35
N ALA A 88 -4.42 9.09 9.46
CA ALA A 88 -4.83 8.07 8.51
C ALA A 88 -4.53 6.66 9.02
N THR A 89 -5.29 5.69 8.51
CA THR A 89 -4.98 4.27 8.69
C THR A 89 -4.00 3.86 7.59
N LEU A 90 -2.89 3.24 7.95
CA LEU A 90 -1.89 2.75 6.99
C LEU A 90 -2.01 1.23 6.86
N TYR A 91 -2.20 0.77 5.63
CA TYR A 91 -2.17 -0.65 5.29
C TYR A 91 -0.97 -0.93 4.42
N LEU A 92 -0.21 -1.96 4.78
CA LEU A 92 0.80 -2.55 3.92
C LEU A 92 0.22 -3.86 3.41
N VAL A 93 0.17 -4.05 2.10
CA VAL A 93 -0.50 -5.21 1.50
C VAL A 93 0.49 -6.02 0.70
N ASN A 94 0.85 -7.18 1.23
CA ASN A 94 1.69 -8.14 0.52
C ASN A 94 0.84 -8.90 -0.48
N TYR A 95 1.30 -9.00 -1.73
CA TYR A 95 0.56 -9.70 -2.78
C TYR A 95 1.50 -10.30 -3.81
N ALA A 96 0.99 -11.25 -4.58
CA ALA A 96 1.65 -11.73 -5.79
C ALA A 96 0.79 -11.33 -7.00
N ALA A 97 1.40 -11.19 -8.16
CA ALA A 97 0.67 -10.77 -9.34
C ALA A 97 -0.22 -11.89 -9.86
N LYS A 98 -1.27 -11.50 -10.59
CA LYS A 98 -2.17 -12.44 -11.22
C LYS A 98 -1.40 -13.36 -12.17
N GLY A 99 -1.65 -14.66 -12.08
CA GLY A 99 -0.96 -15.67 -12.87
C GLY A 99 0.27 -16.27 -12.20
N GLU A 100 0.74 -15.67 -11.12
CA GLU A 100 1.87 -16.20 -10.37
C GLU A 100 1.43 -17.26 -9.36
N LYS A 101 2.38 -18.07 -8.90
CA LYS A 101 2.09 -19.24 -8.07
C LYS A 101 1.29 -18.92 -6.81
N HIS A 102 1.58 -17.79 -6.18
CA HIS A 102 0.99 -17.42 -4.90
C HIS A 102 -0.06 -16.30 -5.04
N GLU A 103 -0.71 -16.22 -6.20
CA GLU A 103 -1.69 -15.16 -6.46
C GLU A 103 -2.87 -15.14 -5.49
N ASP A 104 -3.19 -16.29 -4.87
CA ASP A 104 -4.28 -16.36 -3.90
C ASP A 104 -3.86 -16.11 -2.45
N GLU A 105 -2.62 -15.69 -2.24
CA GLU A 105 -2.12 -15.36 -0.91
C GLU A 105 -1.96 -13.85 -0.80
N ILE A 106 -2.72 -13.23 0.09
CA ILE A 106 -2.65 -11.79 0.36
C ILE A 106 -2.62 -11.57 1.86
N LEU A 107 -1.68 -10.74 2.31
CA LEU A 107 -1.57 -10.36 3.70
C LEU A 107 -1.75 -8.84 3.81
N ALA A 108 -2.83 -8.42 4.45
CA ALA A 108 -3.05 -7.01 4.74
C ALA A 108 -2.60 -6.71 6.16
N ILE A 109 -1.63 -5.85 6.31
CA ILE A 109 -1.07 -5.44 7.59
C ILE A 109 -1.57 -4.04 7.91
N LYS A 110 -2.45 -3.93 8.90
CA LYS A 110 -2.88 -2.64 9.41
C LYS A 110 -1.87 -2.18 10.44
N VAL A 111 -1.13 -1.13 10.15
CA VAL A 111 -0.09 -0.63 11.02
C VAL A 111 -0.70 0.21 12.13
N LEU A 112 -0.46 -0.18 13.38
CA LEU A 112 -0.97 0.53 14.55
C LEU A 112 0.13 1.30 15.28
N GLY A 113 1.38 0.96 15.04
CA GLY A 113 2.53 1.65 15.61
C GLY A 113 3.78 1.31 14.84
N MET A 114 4.70 2.26 14.77
CA MET A 114 5.96 2.09 14.04
C MET A 114 6.99 3.04 14.62
N ASP A 115 8.23 2.57 14.73
CA ASP A 115 9.37 3.41 15.10
C ASP A 115 10.58 2.96 14.28
N GLU A 116 11.75 3.46 14.63
CA GLU A 116 12.98 3.15 13.90
C GLU A 116 13.35 1.68 13.91
N THR A 117 12.84 0.91 14.87
CA THR A 117 13.14 -0.52 14.98
C THR A 117 12.22 -1.40 14.15
N GLY A 118 11.08 -0.87 13.71
CA GLY A 118 10.13 -1.63 12.91
C GLY A 118 8.69 -1.29 13.23
N ILE A 119 7.80 -2.16 12.77
CA ILE A 119 6.38 -2.09 13.11
C ILE A 119 6.23 -2.63 14.54
N THR A 120 5.78 -1.78 15.45
CA THR A 120 5.67 -2.11 16.88
C THR A 120 4.33 -2.72 17.26
N ARG A 121 3.27 -2.37 16.52
CA ARG A 121 1.93 -2.93 16.69
C ARG A 121 1.24 -3.01 15.35
N GLU A 122 0.50 -4.10 15.14
CA GLU A 122 -0.20 -4.33 13.87
C GLU A 122 -1.38 -5.26 14.06
N GLU A 123 -2.31 -5.19 13.13
CA GLU A 123 -3.38 -6.18 12.99
C GLU A 123 -3.28 -6.74 11.57
N ASP A 124 -3.06 -8.05 11.48
CA ASP A 124 -2.87 -8.72 10.20
C ASP A 124 -4.13 -9.46 9.79
N LYS A 125 -4.42 -9.44 8.51
CA LYS A 125 -5.54 -10.18 7.95
C LYS A 125 -5.11 -10.90 6.68
N LYS A 126 -5.34 -12.20 6.65
CA LYS A 126 -5.02 -13.03 5.49
C LYS A 126 -6.25 -13.16 4.62
N PHE A 127 -6.04 -13.09 3.31
CA PHE A 127 -7.13 -13.23 2.35
C PHE A 127 -6.69 -14.15 1.22
N ASP A 128 -7.65 -14.82 0.60
CA ASP A 128 -7.46 -15.24 -0.77
C ASP A 128 -7.82 -14.07 -1.70
N ARG A 129 -7.59 -14.23 -2.99
CA ARG A 129 -7.77 -13.12 -3.94
C ARG A 129 -9.22 -12.64 -4.01
N ALA A 130 -10.17 -13.56 -4.05
CA ALA A 130 -11.59 -13.22 -4.07
C ALA A 130 -12.02 -12.52 -2.78
N GLY A 131 -11.52 -12.98 -1.64
CA GLY A 131 -11.83 -12.39 -0.34
C GLY A 131 -11.29 -10.97 -0.20
N PHE A 132 -10.05 -10.74 -0.64
CA PHE A 132 -9.47 -9.39 -0.64
C PHE A 132 -10.28 -8.47 -1.55
N SER A 133 -10.64 -8.95 -2.74
CA SER A 133 -11.44 -8.16 -3.67
C SER A 133 -12.77 -7.71 -3.06
N ARG A 134 -13.47 -8.62 -2.35
CA ARG A 134 -14.72 -8.25 -1.68
C ARG A 134 -14.51 -7.18 -0.61
N TRP A 135 -13.52 -7.38 0.25
CA TRP A 135 -13.17 -6.44 1.31
C TRP A 135 -12.79 -5.06 0.74
N PHE A 136 -11.95 -5.08 -0.28
CA PHE A 136 -11.44 -3.86 -0.90
C PHE A 136 -12.56 -3.08 -1.61
N ARG A 137 -13.45 -3.80 -2.31
CA ARG A 137 -14.59 -3.17 -2.98
C ARG A 137 -15.60 -2.60 -1.99
N ASP A 138 -15.81 -3.26 -0.86
CA ASP A 138 -16.67 -2.75 0.19
C ASP A 138 -16.13 -1.43 0.76
N LEU A 139 -14.83 -1.39 1.03
CA LEU A 139 -14.18 -0.15 1.47
C LEU A 139 -14.30 0.95 0.43
N ASN A 140 -14.08 0.61 -0.83
CA ASN A 140 -14.17 1.58 -1.92
C ASN A 140 -15.58 2.17 -2.03
N ARG A 141 -16.59 1.32 -1.94
CA ARG A 141 -17.99 1.80 -1.98
C ARG A 141 -18.29 2.71 -0.79
N ALA A 142 -17.83 2.35 0.39
CA ALA A 142 -18.03 3.18 1.58
C ALA A 142 -17.36 4.56 1.41
N CYS A 143 -16.17 4.58 0.82
CA CYS A 143 -15.45 5.83 0.55
C CYS A 143 -16.16 6.69 -0.50
N LEU A 144 -16.89 6.07 -1.41
CA LEU A 144 -17.70 6.79 -2.41
C LEU A 144 -19.04 7.26 -1.85
N GLY A 145 -19.37 6.90 -0.61
CA GLY A 145 -20.66 7.21 0.00
C GLY A 145 -21.78 6.25 -0.41
N GLU A 146 -21.41 5.08 -0.94
CA GLU A 146 -22.36 4.02 -1.32
C GLU A 146 -22.37 2.93 -0.26
N GLU A 147 -23.52 2.33 -0.06
CA GLU A 147 -23.67 1.23 0.89
C GLU A 147 -23.85 -0.10 0.18
#